data_64687f433aa5a6dd9abdf7cf75310e38
#
_entry.id   64687f433aa5a6dd9abdf7cf75310e38
#
_cell.length_a   1.000
_cell.length_b   1.000
_cell.length_c   1.000
_cell.angle_alpha   90.00
_cell.angle_beta   90.00
_cell.angle_gamma   90.00
#
_symmetry.space_group_name_H-M   'P 1'
#
loop_
_entity.id
_entity.type
_entity.pdbx_description
1 polymer ?
#
loop_
_entity_poly.entity_id
_entity_poly.type
_entity_poly.pdbx_seq_one_letter_code
_entity_poly.pdbx_strand_id
1 'polypeptide(L)'
;VYGATDPASADYALAGDEVGQLFSVYNFVAMLFALLLIPLANRIGRKLTHAVCLSLGGLGLVSLYFLDNTTAMYGSMIGIGIAWASILAMPYAILSDSLPAEKMGTYMGIFNFFITIPQITNGLVHGWIVREFYHGHAVYALLTGGIFLFLAALAVSAVKEKKFAPHN
;
A
#
# COMPACT_ATOMS: atom_id res chain seq x y z
N VAL A 1 -5.63 -17.80 -11.80
CA VAL A 1 -6.79 -18.63 -11.47
C VAL A 1 -7.46 -19.12 -12.75
N TYR A 2 -7.88 -18.26 -13.66
CA TYR A 2 -8.61 -18.67 -14.87
C TYR A 2 -7.74 -18.96 -16.10
N GLY A 3 -6.49 -18.52 -16.13
CA GLY A 3 -5.60 -18.68 -17.30
C GLY A 3 -6.13 -18.01 -18.58
N ALA A 4 -7.16 -17.18 -18.44
CA ALA A 4 -7.86 -16.54 -19.55
C ALA A 4 -6.99 -15.42 -20.13
N THR A 5 -6.64 -15.57 -21.42
CA THR A 5 -5.83 -14.58 -22.16
C THR A 5 -6.62 -13.86 -23.24
N ASP A 6 -7.80 -14.37 -23.60
CA ASP A 6 -8.69 -13.76 -24.60
C ASP A 6 -9.69 -12.81 -23.93
N PRO A 7 -9.59 -11.49 -24.17
CA PRO A 7 -10.52 -10.51 -23.61
C PRO A 7 -12.00 -10.71 -23.98
N ALA A 8 -12.28 -11.45 -25.05
CA ALA A 8 -13.65 -11.73 -25.51
C ALA A 8 -14.26 -12.99 -24.85
N SER A 9 -13.46 -13.75 -24.07
CA SER A 9 -13.92 -14.97 -23.43
C SER A 9 -14.76 -14.70 -22.17
N ALA A 10 -15.70 -15.59 -21.87
CA ALA A 10 -16.48 -15.55 -20.63
C ALA A 10 -15.59 -15.71 -19.40
N ASP A 11 -14.54 -16.53 -19.48
CA ASP A 11 -13.60 -16.75 -18.38
C ASP A 11 -12.80 -15.48 -18.07
N TYR A 12 -12.46 -14.65 -19.07
CA TYR A 12 -11.82 -13.36 -18.85
C TYR A 12 -12.76 -12.38 -18.14
N ALA A 13 -14.03 -12.36 -18.52
CA ALA A 13 -15.04 -11.54 -17.85
C ALA A 13 -15.23 -11.97 -16.38
N LEU A 14 -15.33 -13.27 -16.10
CA LEU A 14 -15.41 -13.80 -14.73
C LEU A 14 -14.17 -13.46 -13.90
N ALA A 15 -12.97 -13.56 -14.48
CA ALA A 15 -11.74 -13.15 -13.82
C ALA A 15 -11.75 -11.65 -13.47
N GLY A 16 -12.28 -10.82 -14.38
CA GLY A 16 -12.45 -9.39 -14.15
C GLY A 16 -13.39 -9.08 -12.99
N ASP A 17 -14.52 -9.77 -12.92
CA ASP A 17 -15.51 -9.63 -11.84
C ASP A 17 -14.91 -10.03 -10.47
N GLU A 18 -14.16 -11.12 -10.41
CA GLU A 18 -13.47 -11.53 -9.17
C GLU A 18 -12.39 -10.54 -8.74
N VAL A 19 -11.62 -10.03 -9.67
CA VAL A 19 -10.64 -8.95 -9.36
C VAL A 19 -11.38 -7.73 -8.82
N GLY A 20 -12.51 -7.33 -9.44
CA GLY A 20 -13.34 -6.24 -8.94
C GLY A 20 -13.84 -6.47 -7.51
N GLN A 21 -14.25 -7.70 -7.18
CA GLN A 21 -14.67 -8.07 -5.83
C GLN A 21 -13.50 -8.00 -4.84
N LEU A 22 -12.32 -8.51 -5.19
CA LEU A 22 -11.12 -8.42 -4.37
C LEU A 22 -10.75 -6.94 -4.09
N PHE A 23 -10.78 -6.09 -5.11
CA PHE A 23 -10.58 -4.65 -4.95
C PHE A 23 -11.62 -3.99 -4.05
N SER A 24 -12.88 -4.42 -4.14
CA SER A 24 -13.94 -3.92 -3.26
C SER A 24 -13.70 -4.27 -1.81
N VAL A 25 -13.25 -5.49 -1.53
CA VAL A 25 -12.93 -5.95 -0.16
C VAL A 25 -11.78 -5.14 0.43
N TYR A 26 -10.66 -4.97 -0.27
CA TYR A 26 -9.56 -4.19 0.31
C TYR A 26 -9.93 -2.73 0.53
N ASN A 27 -10.71 -2.11 -0.36
CA ASN A 27 -11.18 -0.74 -0.18
C ASN A 27 -12.14 -0.62 1.01
N PHE A 28 -13.05 -1.59 1.18
CA PHE A 28 -13.95 -1.63 2.33
C PHE A 28 -13.18 -1.77 3.65
N VAL A 29 -12.19 -2.68 3.69
CA VAL A 29 -11.31 -2.83 4.85
C VAL A 29 -10.52 -1.55 5.12
N ALA A 30 -9.99 -0.90 4.07
CA ALA A 30 -9.27 0.36 4.22
C ALA A 30 -10.16 1.46 4.82
N MET A 31 -11.40 1.57 4.37
CA MET A 31 -12.39 2.52 4.90
C MET A 31 -12.64 2.28 6.40
N LEU A 32 -12.93 1.04 6.79
CA LEU A 32 -13.18 0.69 8.19
C LEU A 32 -11.93 0.90 9.05
N PHE A 33 -10.78 0.47 8.57
CA PHE A 33 -9.54 0.57 9.32
C PHE A 33 -9.04 2.02 9.46
N ALA A 34 -9.38 2.92 8.54
CA ALA A 34 -9.09 4.34 8.66
C ALA A 34 -9.64 4.95 9.95
N LEU A 35 -10.79 4.48 10.43
CA LEU A 35 -11.39 4.91 11.71
C LEU A 35 -10.56 4.44 12.93
N LEU A 36 -9.84 3.34 12.79
CA LEU A 36 -9.02 2.76 13.86
C LEU A 36 -7.59 3.31 13.87
N LEU A 37 -7.14 3.95 12.80
CA LEU A 37 -5.77 4.45 12.68
C LEU A 37 -5.41 5.46 13.76
N ILE A 38 -6.30 6.43 14.03
CA ILE A 38 -6.03 7.48 15.03
C ILE A 38 -5.95 6.89 16.44
N PRO A 39 -6.93 6.10 16.93
CA PRO A 39 -6.84 5.45 18.24
C PRO A 39 -5.59 4.56 18.36
N LEU A 40 -5.24 3.82 17.31
CA LEU A 40 -4.07 2.95 17.31
C LEU A 40 -2.76 3.75 17.37
N ALA A 41 -2.65 4.79 16.54
CA ALA A 41 -1.49 5.68 16.53
C ALA A 41 -1.29 6.41 17.86
N ASN A 42 -2.39 6.75 18.55
CA ASN A 42 -2.32 7.37 19.88
C ASN A 42 -1.81 6.39 20.96
N ARG A 43 -2.04 5.07 20.79
CA ARG A 43 -1.61 4.04 21.76
C ARG A 43 -0.17 3.60 21.55
N ILE A 44 0.24 3.30 20.33
CA ILE A 44 1.55 2.70 20.02
C ILE A 44 2.49 3.62 19.25
N GLY A 45 2.03 4.83 18.90
CA GLY A 45 2.78 5.81 18.11
C GLY A 45 2.57 5.64 16.60
N ARG A 46 2.68 6.76 15.85
CA ARG A 46 2.39 6.79 14.40
C ARG A 46 3.34 5.92 13.59
N LYS A 47 4.63 5.94 13.90
CA LYS A 47 5.63 5.14 13.17
C LYS A 47 5.40 3.65 13.33
N LEU A 48 5.20 3.18 14.55
CA LEU A 48 4.98 1.76 14.79
C LEU A 48 3.67 1.31 14.16
N THR A 49 2.61 2.12 14.28
CA THR A 49 1.34 1.86 13.59
C THR A 49 1.56 1.70 12.09
N HIS A 50 2.28 2.64 11.46
CA HIS A 50 2.55 2.59 10.02
C HIS A 50 3.40 1.37 9.64
N ALA A 51 4.46 1.07 10.37
CA ALA A 51 5.32 -0.09 10.12
C ALA A 51 4.54 -1.42 10.22
N VAL A 52 3.69 -1.57 11.23
CA VAL A 52 2.83 -2.77 11.38
C VAL A 52 1.85 -2.89 10.22
N CYS A 53 1.18 -1.79 9.85
CA CYS A 53 0.25 -1.80 8.71
C CYS A 53 0.94 -2.16 7.39
N LEU A 54 2.13 -1.59 7.11
CA LEU A 54 2.92 -1.93 5.94
C LEU A 54 3.33 -3.40 5.93
N SER A 55 3.72 -3.95 7.09
CA SER A 55 4.07 -5.37 7.22
C SER A 55 2.88 -6.29 6.93
N LEU A 56 1.68 -5.94 7.41
CA LEU A 56 0.45 -6.68 7.10
C LEU A 56 0.11 -6.62 5.61
N GLY A 57 0.29 -5.46 4.97
CA GLY A 57 0.13 -5.34 3.52
C GLY A 57 1.16 -6.12 2.73
N GLY A 58 2.42 -6.12 3.19
CA GLY A 58 3.49 -6.93 2.61
C GLY A 58 3.17 -8.43 2.68
N LEU A 59 2.69 -8.92 3.84
CA LEU A 59 2.20 -10.29 3.99
C LEU A 59 1.04 -10.58 3.04
N GLY A 60 0.07 -9.65 2.93
CA GLY A 60 -1.06 -9.77 2.01
C GLY A 60 -0.61 -9.93 0.56
N LEU A 61 0.29 -9.04 0.07
CA LEU A 61 0.77 -9.12 -1.32
C LEU A 61 1.62 -10.36 -1.58
N VAL A 62 2.50 -10.74 -0.66
CA VAL A 62 3.34 -11.94 -0.79
C VAL A 62 2.50 -13.21 -0.75
N SER A 63 1.46 -13.26 0.09
CA SER A 63 0.58 -14.43 0.17
C SER A 63 -0.16 -14.72 -1.12
N LEU A 64 -0.50 -13.70 -1.92
CA LEU A 64 -1.15 -13.89 -3.22
C LEU A 64 -0.33 -14.76 -4.20
N TYR A 65 1.00 -14.77 -4.05
CA TYR A 65 1.86 -15.63 -4.86
C TYR A 65 1.64 -17.13 -4.56
N PHE A 66 1.26 -17.48 -3.34
CA PHE A 66 1.11 -18.87 -2.88
C PHE A 66 -0.34 -19.36 -2.91
N LEU A 67 -1.29 -18.49 -3.26
CA LEU A 67 -2.72 -18.80 -3.21
C LEU A 67 -3.27 -19.06 -4.60
N ASP A 68 -3.84 -20.24 -4.79
CA ASP A 68 -4.50 -20.66 -6.03
C ASP A 68 -6.04 -20.57 -5.92
N ASN A 69 -6.56 -20.18 -4.76
CA ASN A 69 -7.98 -20.13 -4.44
C ASN A 69 -8.44 -18.70 -4.17
N THR A 70 -9.41 -18.21 -4.92
CA THR A 70 -9.98 -16.87 -4.79
C THR A 70 -10.51 -16.60 -3.38
N THR A 71 -11.15 -17.58 -2.75
CA THR A 71 -11.66 -17.43 -1.37
C THR A 71 -10.53 -17.10 -0.38
N ALA A 72 -9.37 -17.74 -0.52
CA ALA A 72 -8.21 -17.45 0.33
C ALA A 72 -7.60 -16.07 0.02
N MET A 73 -7.69 -15.59 -1.23
CA MET A 73 -7.22 -14.26 -1.63
C MET A 73 -7.96 -13.12 -0.93
N TYR A 74 -9.23 -13.32 -0.55
CA TYR A 74 -9.95 -12.34 0.27
C TYR A 74 -9.26 -12.08 1.62
N GLY A 75 -8.64 -13.09 2.23
CA GLY A 75 -7.82 -12.93 3.43
C GLY A 75 -6.61 -12.00 3.21
N SER A 76 -5.95 -12.13 2.06
CA SER A 76 -4.84 -11.25 1.66
C SER A 76 -5.29 -9.80 1.50
N MET A 77 -6.49 -9.57 0.98
CA MET A 77 -7.07 -8.24 0.79
C MET A 77 -7.28 -7.49 2.11
N ILE A 78 -7.47 -8.19 3.22
CA ILE A 78 -7.55 -7.57 4.56
C ILE A 78 -6.22 -6.88 4.89
N GLY A 79 -5.10 -7.59 4.77
CA GLY A 79 -3.77 -7.03 5.03
C GLY A 79 -3.46 -5.85 4.10
N ILE A 80 -3.78 -5.98 2.81
CA ILE A 80 -3.59 -4.94 1.80
C ILE A 80 -4.44 -3.70 2.14
N GLY A 81 -5.71 -3.88 2.53
CA GLY A 81 -6.60 -2.78 2.93
C GLY A 81 -6.11 -2.02 4.15
N ILE A 82 -5.60 -2.73 5.17
CA ILE A 82 -4.99 -2.13 6.36
C ILE A 82 -3.78 -1.27 5.97
N ALA A 83 -2.90 -1.79 5.10
CA ALA A 83 -1.74 -1.04 4.63
C ALA A 83 -2.16 0.18 3.83
N TRP A 84 -3.15 0.06 2.95
CA TRP A 84 -3.63 1.15 2.11
C TRP A 84 -4.17 2.32 2.93
N ALA A 85 -5.00 2.05 3.95
CA ALA A 85 -5.47 3.07 4.88
C ALA A 85 -4.30 3.82 5.55
N SER A 86 -3.27 3.07 5.97
CA SER A 86 -2.10 3.65 6.62
C SER A 86 -1.20 4.43 5.64
N ILE A 87 -1.02 3.97 4.40
CA ILE A 87 -0.23 4.64 3.36
C ILE A 87 -0.84 6.02 3.03
N LEU A 88 -2.16 6.13 3.01
CA LEU A 88 -2.85 7.39 2.71
C LEU A 88 -2.79 8.40 3.86
N ALA A 89 -2.64 7.97 5.12
CA ALA A 89 -2.78 8.85 6.28
C ALA A 89 -1.49 9.05 7.08
N MET A 90 -0.77 7.98 7.40
CA MET A 90 0.33 8.03 8.36
C MET A 90 1.56 8.82 7.91
N PRO A 91 2.03 8.77 6.65
CA PRO A 91 3.17 9.57 6.21
C PRO A 91 2.92 11.07 6.36
N TYR A 92 1.72 11.54 6.01
CA TYR A 92 1.33 12.94 6.20
C TYR A 92 1.26 13.32 7.69
N ALA A 93 0.71 12.43 8.52
CA ALA A 93 0.64 12.65 9.96
C ALA A 93 2.02 12.70 10.62
N ILE A 94 2.95 11.83 10.21
CA ILE A 94 4.33 11.82 10.71
C ILE A 94 5.07 13.08 10.28
N LEU A 95 4.89 13.50 9.02
CA LEU A 95 5.53 14.68 8.47
C LEU A 95 5.00 15.96 9.15
N SER A 96 3.68 16.09 9.30
CA SER A 96 3.05 17.28 9.89
C SER A 96 3.53 17.59 11.30
N ASP A 97 3.81 16.57 12.11
CA ASP A 97 4.32 16.75 13.48
C ASP A 97 5.76 17.30 13.53
N SER A 98 6.47 17.22 12.41
CA SER A 98 7.88 17.62 12.30
C SER A 98 8.08 18.97 11.61
N LEU A 99 7.01 19.64 11.22
CA LEU A 99 7.04 20.86 10.41
C LEU A 99 6.47 22.07 11.17
N PRO A 100 7.09 23.27 11.01
CA PRO A 100 6.49 24.50 11.49
C PRO A 100 5.23 24.85 10.67
N ALA A 101 4.21 25.37 11.34
CA ALA A 101 2.88 25.64 10.75
C ALA A 101 2.96 26.58 9.53
N GLU A 102 3.86 27.58 9.57
CA GLU A 102 4.01 28.58 8.51
C GLU A 102 4.53 28.00 7.18
N LYS A 103 5.22 26.86 7.23
CA LYS A 103 5.84 26.20 6.08
C LYS A 103 5.14 24.90 5.68
N MET A 104 4.07 24.53 6.38
CA MET A 104 3.35 23.28 6.19
C MET A 104 2.97 23.04 4.73
N GLY A 105 2.34 24.03 4.06
CA GLY A 105 1.90 23.90 2.67
C GLY A 105 3.03 23.60 1.70
N THR A 106 4.16 24.30 1.84
CA THR A 106 5.33 24.10 0.97
C THR A 106 5.92 22.70 1.12
N TYR A 107 6.12 22.25 2.35
CA TYR A 107 6.71 20.92 2.60
C TYR A 107 5.76 19.79 2.23
N MET A 108 4.45 19.94 2.43
CA MET A 108 3.46 18.98 1.95
C MET A 108 3.43 18.90 0.42
N GLY A 109 3.57 20.03 -0.26
CA GLY A 109 3.72 20.08 -1.71
C GLY A 109 4.96 19.31 -2.19
N ILE A 110 6.12 19.55 -1.58
CA ILE A 110 7.37 18.83 -1.89
C ILE A 110 7.20 17.33 -1.61
N PHE A 111 6.57 16.97 -0.50
CA PHE A 111 6.33 15.57 -0.15
C PHE A 111 5.48 14.84 -1.19
N ASN A 112 4.47 15.52 -1.76
CA ASN A 112 3.66 14.96 -2.83
C ASN A 112 4.47 14.60 -4.09
N PHE A 113 5.57 15.31 -4.40
CA PHE A 113 6.46 14.92 -5.50
C PHE A 113 7.12 13.58 -5.25
N PHE A 114 7.52 13.27 -4.01
CA PHE A 114 8.08 11.97 -3.64
C PHE A 114 7.08 10.81 -3.77
N ILE A 115 5.78 11.10 -3.80
CA ILE A 115 4.72 10.13 -4.07
C ILE A 115 4.44 10.07 -5.57
N THR A 116 4.22 11.22 -6.21
CA THR A 116 3.73 11.31 -7.59
C THR A 116 4.77 10.89 -8.62
N ILE A 117 6.04 11.30 -8.45
CA ILE A 117 7.11 10.96 -9.41
C ILE A 117 7.32 9.44 -9.52
N PRO A 118 7.46 8.67 -8.41
CA PRO A 118 7.53 7.22 -8.50
C PRO A 118 6.29 6.57 -9.12
N GLN A 119 5.09 7.10 -8.86
CA GLN A 119 3.85 6.59 -9.47
C GLN A 119 3.83 6.77 -10.98
N ILE A 120 4.20 7.97 -11.48
CA ILE A 120 4.31 8.24 -12.92
C ILE A 120 5.36 7.32 -13.55
N THR A 121 6.55 7.24 -12.93
CA THR A 121 7.64 6.39 -13.41
C THR A 121 7.20 4.92 -13.48
N ASN A 122 6.54 4.42 -12.41
CA ASN A 122 6.02 3.07 -12.41
C ASN A 122 4.98 2.85 -13.50
N GLY A 123 4.05 3.79 -13.70
CA GLY A 123 3.04 3.71 -14.77
C GLY A 123 3.65 3.59 -16.17
N LEU A 124 4.78 4.26 -16.43
CA LEU A 124 5.47 4.23 -17.72
C LEU A 124 6.31 2.95 -17.90
N VAL A 125 6.94 2.45 -16.85
CA VAL A 125 7.98 1.41 -16.94
C VAL A 125 7.46 0.02 -16.54
N HIS A 126 6.40 -0.03 -15.74
CA HIS A 126 5.93 -1.29 -15.14
C HIS A 126 5.55 -2.36 -16.18
N GLY A 127 4.86 -1.98 -17.25
CA GLY A 127 4.49 -2.92 -18.32
C GLY A 127 5.71 -3.54 -19.00
N TRP A 128 6.77 -2.76 -19.19
CA TRP A 128 8.05 -3.26 -19.72
C TRP A 128 8.73 -4.21 -18.72
N ILE A 129 8.75 -3.86 -17.42
CA ILE A 129 9.31 -4.72 -16.36
C ILE A 129 8.57 -6.06 -16.32
N VAL A 130 7.25 -6.06 -16.36
CA VAL A 130 6.45 -7.29 -16.35
C VAL A 130 6.80 -8.18 -17.55
N ARG A 131 6.95 -7.58 -18.73
CA ARG A 131 7.27 -8.34 -19.95
C ARG A 131 8.69 -8.89 -19.95
N GLU A 132 9.68 -8.06 -19.67
CA GLU A 132 11.10 -8.44 -19.85
C GLU A 132 11.67 -9.18 -18.62
N PHE A 133 11.38 -8.72 -17.40
CA PHE A 133 11.94 -9.31 -16.18
C PHE A 133 11.07 -10.40 -15.57
N TYR A 134 9.74 -10.24 -15.66
CA TYR A 134 8.83 -11.20 -15.08
C TYR A 134 8.24 -12.18 -16.13
N HIS A 135 8.75 -12.15 -17.35
CA HIS A 135 8.35 -13.04 -18.44
C HIS A 135 6.82 -13.08 -18.65
N GLY A 136 6.15 -11.95 -18.48
CA GLY A 136 4.70 -11.80 -18.58
C GLY A 136 3.90 -12.21 -17.33
N HIS A 137 4.54 -12.70 -16.29
CA HIS A 137 3.87 -13.13 -15.04
C HIS A 137 3.67 -11.95 -14.08
N ALA A 138 2.52 -11.28 -14.16
CA ALA A 138 2.20 -10.12 -13.32
C ALA A 138 2.22 -10.41 -11.80
N VAL A 139 2.07 -11.68 -11.39
CA VAL A 139 2.13 -12.08 -9.97
C VAL A 139 3.48 -11.74 -9.32
N TYR A 140 4.57 -11.74 -10.06
CA TYR A 140 5.88 -11.33 -9.53
C TYR A 140 5.94 -9.84 -9.19
N ALA A 141 5.11 -9.01 -9.83
CA ALA A 141 4.99 -7.61 -9.45
C ALA A 141 4.35 -7.46 -8.06
N LEU A 142 3.34 -8.29 -7.74
CA LEU A 142 2.72 -8.31 -6.41
C LEU A 142 3.72 -8.79 -5.34
N LEU A 143 4.47 -9.85 -5.63
CA LEU A 143 5.53 -10.36 -4.75
C LEU A 143 6.59 -9.28 -4.48
N THR A 144 7.08 -8.62 -5.53
CA THR A 144 8.07 -7.54 -5.42
C THR A 144 7.50 -6.36 -4.63
N GLY A 145 6.25 -5.97 -4.88
CA GLY A 145 5.55 -4.93 -4.13
C GLY A 145 5.45 -5.27 -2.64
N GLY A 146 5.15 -6.52 -2.30
CA GLY A 146 5.12 -6.99 -0.91
C GLY A 146 6.48 -6.88 -0.22
N ILE A 147 7.57 -7.26 -0.92
CA ILE A 147 8.94 -7.11 -0.40
C ILE A 147 9.26 -5.62 -0.15
N PHE A 148 8.89 -4.73 -1.08
CA PHE A 148 9.11 -3.29 -0.88
C PHE A 148 8.29 -2.73 0.29
N LEU A 149 7.11 -3.27 0.59
CA LEU A 149 6.37 -2.86 1.79
C LEU A 149 7.10 -3.26 3.08
N PHE A 150 7.74 -4.43 3.14
CA PHE A 150 8.59 -4.79 4.29
C PHE A 150 9.82 -3.88 4.41
N LEU A 151 10.48 -3.56 3.30
CA LEU A 151 11.59 -2.61 3.31
C LEU A 151 11.14 -1.22 3.77
N ALA A 152 9.96 -0.77 3.33
CA ALA A 152 9.37 0.49 3.78
C ALA A 152 9.04 0.46 5.27
N ALA A 153 8.52 -0.64 5.81
CA ALA A 153 8.27 -0.81 7.25
C ALA A 153 9.56 -0.69 8.07
N LEU A 154 10.66 -1.29 7.59
CA LEU A 154 11.97 -1.15 8.20
C LEU A 154 12.49 0.29 8.13
N ALA A 155 12.35 0.94 6.97
CA ALA A 155 12.78 2.32 6.78
C ALA A 155 12.03 3.29 7.70
N VAL A 156 10.70 3.13 7.85
CA VAL A 156 9.88 3.94 8.78
C VAL A 156 10.37 3.78 10.23
N SER A 157 10.77 2.58 10.63
CA SER A 157 11.30 2.34 11.98
C SER A 157 12.56 3.13 12.28
N ALA A 158 13.37 3.42 11.25
CA ALA A 158 14.61 4.20 11.37
C ALA A 158 14.39 5.73 11.40
N VAL A 159 13.21 6.23 11.04
CA VAL A 159 12.89 7.67 11.06
C VAL A 159 12.96 8.21 12.49
N LYS A 160 13.70 9.28 12.70
CA LYS A 160 13.75 10.00 13.99
C LYS A 160 12.64 11.06 14.03
N GLU A 161 11.68 10.92 14.93
CA GLU A 161 10.68 11.96 15.18
C GLU A 161 11.30 13.05 16.04
N LYS A 162 11.40 14.27 15.51
CA LYS A 162 11.62 15.46 16.32
C LYS A 162 10.25 16.05 16.66
N LYS A 163 9.83 15.95 17.92
CA LYS A 163 8.66 16.73 18.37
C LYS A 163 9.09 18.21 18.39
N PHE A 164 8.44 19.04 17.59
CA PHE A 164 8.53 20.48 17.76
C PHE A 164 7.91 20.81 19.13
N ALA A 165 8.71 21.37 20.04
CA ALA A 165 8.17 21.90 21.28
C ALA A 165 7.23 23.07 20.90
N PRO A 166 6.00 23.14 21.48
CA PRO A 166 5.18 24.31 21.28
C PRO A 166 5.95 25.53 21.81
N HIS A 167 6.08 26.56 21.00
CA HIS A 167 6.54 27.86 21.47
C HIS A 167 5.52 28.36 22.48
N ASN A 168 5.95 28.49 23.75
CA ASN A 168 5.22 29.18 24.81
C ASN A 168 5.07 30.67 24.47
#